data_86270ee31960e08261f721e87509dc0f
#
_entry.id   86270ee31960e08261f721e87509dc0f
#
_cell.length_a   1.000
_cell.length_b   1.000
_cell.length_c   1.000
_cell.angle_alpha   90.00
_cell.angle_beta   90.00
_cell.angle_gamma   90.00
#
_symmetry.space_group_name_H-M   'P 1'
#
loop_
_entity.id
_entity.type
_entity.pdbx_description
1 polymer ?
#
loop_
_entity_poly.entity_id
_entity_poly.type
_entity_poly.pdbx_seq_one_letter_code
_entity_poly.pdbx_strand_id
1 'polypeptide(L)'
;MLRSRWGAHVPCVALLGLCAVLAACADAWRPDRPAVAVLLIGPLLACARLGVRATLTTAAWALALAVTAGVVRHVGAGPQLAVEYLVLLVGGLAAVHIARRAAARSARLRQLREVAEVTQAALLRPVDARFGDIDVHTRHHCAVASATVGGDVYAVANTPYGLRVFIGDVRGHGLDAVRVNAEVADGFRDLAYVTADLTELAVRLDARIAPVLGQEDFVTAVFAEFAPGEVRLVNCGHPPPLRLGAHPKVLNPVTCSLPLGLGCDPTQSRYWLQSGDRLLLYTDGLVEARDAQGREFPLFERAPWALSQTLPWEALDQLYAEVTAHTGGPLRDDLALVLCESGVPAARSANPAPPWDGSQRDPRQRPSSAARRFNSTDAS
;
A
#
# COMPACT_ATOMS: atom_id res chain seq x y z
N MET A 1 -25.50 1.69 6.22
CA MET A 1 -25.50 2.04 4.78
C MET A 1 -26.52 3.11 4.34
N LEU A 2 -27.38 3.67 5.19
CA LEU A 2 -28.40 4.66 4.82
C LEU A 2 -28.00 6.13 5.04
N ARG A 3 -26.96 6.44 5.82
CA ARG A 3 -26.53 7.82 6.12
C ARG A 3 -25.70 8.52 5.00
N SER A 4 -25.14 7.79 4.04
CA SER A 4 -24.27 8.38 3.01
C SER A 4 -25.00 8.96 1.79
N ARG A 5 -26.26 8.63 1.57
CA ARG A 5 -27.02 9.13 0.41
C ARG A 5 -27.58 10.56 0.59
N TRP A 6 -27.89 10.97 1.81
CA TRP A 6 -28.47 12.30 2.09
C TRP A 6 -27.42 13.42 2.06
N GLY A 7 -26.17 13.13 2.43
CA GLY A 7 -25.10 14.15 2.43
C GLY A 7 -24.71 14.66 1.04
N ALA A 8 -24.89 13.86 -0.02
CA ALA A 8 -24.50 14.23 -1.38
C ALA A 8 -25.55 15.13 -2.10
N HIS A 9 -26.82 15.13 -1.65
CA HIS A 9 -27.88 15.92 -2.28
C HIS A 9 -27.99 17.34 -1.72
N VAL A 10 -27.62 17.55 -0.48
CA VAL A 10 -27.70 18.86 0.19
C VAL A 10 -26.90 19.96 -0.54
N PRO A 11 -25.63 19.76 -0.93
CA PRO A 11 -24.88 20.80 -1.62
C PRO A 11 -25.40 21.05 -3.05
N CYS A 12 -25.99 20.06 -3.71
CA CYS A 12 -26.60 20.25 -5.02
C CYS A 12 -27.87 21.10 -4.93
N VAL A 13 -28.73 20.82 -3.96
CA VAL A 13 -29.95 21.60 -3.70
C VAL A 13 -29.59 23.04 -3.28
N ALA A 14 -28.58 23.23 -2.46
CA ALA A 14 -28.10 24.57 -2.06
C ALA A 14 -27.59 25.37 -3.27
N LEU A 15 -26.88 24.74 -4.21
CA LEU A 15 -26.43 25.38 -5.44
C LEU A 15 -27.58 25.73 -6.38
N LEU A 16 -28.59 24.87 -6.48
CA LEU A 16 -29.79 25.17 -7.27
C LEU A 16 -30.56 26.36 -6.66
N GLY A 17 -30.67 26.41 -5.32
CA GLY A 17 -31.25 27.56 -4.62
C GLY A 17 -30.43 28.85 -4.80
N LEU A 18 -29.10 28.76 -4.74
CA LEU A 18 -28.20 29.89 -4.98
C LEU A 18 -28.37 30.43 -6.40
N CYS A 19 -28.47 29.57 -7.41
CA CYS A 19 -28.75 30.01 -8.78
C CYS A 19 -30.07 30.76 -8.90
N ALA A 20 -31.13 30.31 -8.23
CA ALA A 20 -32.42 30.96 -8.22
C ALA A 20 -32.37 32.34 -7.53
N VAL A 21 -31.67 32.42 -6.37
CA VAL A 21 -31.47 33.70 -5.65
C VAL A 21 -30.66 34.68 -6.48
N LEU A 22 -29.56 34.23 -7.10
CA LEU A 22 -28.72 35.06 -7.96
C LEU A 22 -29.51 35.57 -9.18
N ALA A 23 -30.36 34.74 -9.77
CA ALA A 23 -31.26 35.15 -10.86
C ALA A 23 -32.22 36.26 -10.37
N ALA A 24 -32.88 36.06 -9.22
CA ALA A 24 -33.82 37.03 -8.65
C ALA A 24 -33.13 38.36 -8.28
N CYS A 25 -31.93 38.32 -7.69
CA CYS A 25 -31.17 39.52 -7.34
C CYS A 25 -30.69 40.27 -8.58
N ALA A 26 -30.20 39.56 -9.61
CA ALA A 26 -29.79 40.15 -10.87
C ALA A 26 -30.97 40.82 -11.60
N ASP A 27 -32.13 40.20 -11.48
CA ASP A 27 -33.39 40.73 -12.02
C ASP A 27 -33.87 41.99 -11.30
N ALA A 28 -33.71 42.08 -9.98
CA ALA A 28 -34.06 43.25 -9.18
C ALA A 28 -33.14 44.45 -9.47
N TRP A 29 -31.88 44.19 -9.82
CA TRP A 29 -30.88 45.25 -10.05
C TRP A 29 -30.90 45.85 -11.46
N ARG A 30 -31.36 45.07 -12.45
CA ARG A 30 -31.52 45.53 -13.88
C ARG A 30 -32.83 45.02 -14.45
N PRO A 31 -33.93 45.70 -14.18
CA PRO A 31 -35.27 45.29 -14.63
C PRO A 31 -35.41 45.23 -16.17
N ASP A 32 -34.59 45.96 -16.88
CA ASP A 32 -34.65 46.03 -18.34
C ASP A 32 -33.87 44.95 -19.09
N ARG A 33 -33.00 44.19 -18.39
CA ARG A 33 -32.16 43.13 -19.00
C ARG A 33 -31.86 41.98 -18.03
N PRO A 34 -32.17 40.73 -18.39
CA PRO A 34 -31.82 39.58 -17.57
C PRO A 34 -30.30 39.38 -17.57
N ALA A 35 -29.67 39.34 -16.37
CA ALA A 35 -28.23 39.04 -16.24
C ALA A 35 -27.96 37.52 -16.32
N VAL A 36 -28.18 36.95 -17.48
CA VAL A 36 -28.10 35.49 -17.75
C VAL A 36 -26.72 34.90 -17.44
N ALA A 37 -25.63 35.67 -17.64
CA ALA A 37 -24.26 35.22 -17.40
C ALA A 37 -23.97 34.86 -15.93
N VAL A 38 -24.69 35.48 -14.98
CA VAL A 38 -24.52 35.15 -13.52
C VAL A 38 -24.92 33.70 -13.21
N LEU A 39 -25.81 33.11 -14.00
CA LEU A 39 -26.25 31.74 -13.83
C LEU A 39 -25.17 30.71 -14.11
N LEU A 40 -24.05 31.11 -14.76
CA LEU A 40 -22.88 30.20 -14.94
C LEU A 40 -22.17 29.86 -13.64
N ILE A 41 -22.31 30.66 -12.58
CA ILE A 41 -21.65 30.43 -11.29
C ILE A 41 -22.02 29.05 -10.73
N GLY A 42 -23.30 28.64 -10.84
CA GLY A 42 -23.77 27.35 -10.36
C GLY A 42 -23.08 26.16 -11.03
N PRO A 43 -23.11 26.02 -12.37
CA PRO A 43 -22.41 24.98 -13.09
C PRO A 43 -20.89 24.95 -12.85
N LEU A 44 -20.24 26.12 -12.73
CA LEU A 44 -18.81 26.22 -12.48
C LEU A 44 -18.44 25.72 -11.06
N LEU A 45 -19.21 26.11 -10.02
CA LEU A 45 -19.01 25.62 -8.67
C LEU A 45 -19.31 24.11 -8.57
N ALA A 46 -20.35 23.63 -9.25
CA ALA A 46 -20.67 22.22 -9.31
C ALA A 46 -19.55 21.41 -9.99
N CYS A 47 -19.01 21.92 -11.08
CA CYS A 47 -17.87 21.32 -11.79
C CYS A 47 -16.63 21.17 -10.89
N ALA A 48 -16.36 22.19 -10.06
CA ALA A 48 -15.18 22.20 -9.20
C ALA A 48 -15.30 21.24 -7.98
N ARG A 49 -16.54 20.97 -7.49
CA ARG A 49 -16.71 20.29 -6.19
C ARG A 49 -17.66 19.09 -6.16
N LEU A 50 -18.64 19.01 -7.07
CA LEU A 50 -19.75 18.06 -6.95
C LEU A 50 -19.78 16.96 -8.03
N GLY A 51 -18.99 17.11 -9.10
CA GLY A 51 -18.89 16.14 -10.18
C GLY A 51 -19.95 16.25 -11.28
N VAL A 52 -19.90 15.32 -12.24
CA VAL A 52 -20.60 15.42 -13.54
C VAL A 52 -22.12 15.55 -13.41
N ARG A 53 -22.76 14.75 -12.56
CA ARG A 53 -24.24 14.76 -12.42
C ARG A 53 -24.73 16.09 -11.88
N ALA A 54 -24.09 16.63 -10.85
CA ALA A 54 -24.42 17.92 -10.27
C ALA A 54 -24.18 19.07 -11.26
N THR A 55 -23.09 19.01 -12.04
CA THR A 55 -22.80 20.00 -13.08
C THR A 55 -23.86 19.96 -14.18
N LEU A 56 -24.31 18.78 -14.62
CA LEU A 56 -25.38 18.65 -15.61
C LEU A 56 -26.71 19.22 -15.09
N THR A 57 -27.09 18.88 -13.86
CA THR A 57 -28.37 19.35 -13.27
C THR A 57 -28.35 20.87 -13.06
N THR A 58 -27.24 21.43 -12.56
CA THR A 58 -27.12 22.88 -12.38
C THR A 58 -27.06 23.64 -13.70
N ALA A 59 -26.40 23.10 -14.74
CA ALA A 59 -26.39 23.70 -16.07
C ALA A 59 -27.78 23.69 -16.75
N ALA A 60 -28.49 22.56 -16.65
CA ALA A 60 -29.86 22.45 -17.16
C ALA A 60 -30.81 23.39 -16.41
N TRP A 61 -30.69 23.50 -15.09
CA TRP A 61 -31.47 24.43 -14.26
C TRP A 61 -31.20 25.89 -14.58
N ALA A 62 -29.92 26.25 -14.74
CA ALA A 62 -29.53 27.61 -15.14
C ALA A 62 -30.12 28.00 -16.49
N LEU A 63 -30.09 27.08 -17.46
CA LEU A 63 -30.71 27.30 -18.78
C LEU A 63 -32.23 27.42 -18.67
N ALA A 64 -32.90 26.59 -17.89
CA ALA A 64 -34.34 26.67 -17.67
C ALA A 64 -34.74 27.98 -17.03
N LEU A 65 -34.00 28.45 -16.00
CA LEU A 65 -34.23 29.75 -15.37
C LEU A 65 -34.05 30.91 -16.36
N ALA A 66 -33.01 30.86 -17.20
CA ALA A 66 -32.76 31.87 -18.22
C ALA A 66 -33.92 31.95 -19.24
N VAL A 67 -34.40 30.80 -19.73
CA VAL A 67 -35.51 30.74 -20.71
C VAL A 67 -36.81 31.23 -20.05
N THR A 68 -37.14 30.81 -18.84
CA THR A 68 -38.35 31.24 -18.14
C THR A 68 -38.35 32.76 -17.86
N ALA A 69 -37.21 33.31 -17.43
CA ALA A 69 -37.05 34.74 -17.23
C ALA A 69 -37.26 35.55 -18.56
N GLY A 70 -36.73 35.05 -19.68
CA GLY A 70 -36.92 35.64 -20.99
C GLY A 70 -38.39 35.65 -21.47
N VAL A 71 -39.09 34.53 -21.27
CA VAL A 71 -40.50 34.39 -21.65
C VAL A 71 -41.44 35.29 -20.80
N VAL A 72 -41.27 35.26 -19.47
CA VAL A 72 -42.10 36.00 -18.50
C VAL A 72 -41.97 37.52 -18.74
N ARG A 73 -40.83 37.99 -19.19
CA ARG A 73 -40.59 39.44 -19.40
C ARG A 73 -40.94 39.92 -20.79
N HIS A 74 -41.39 39.07 -21.67
CA HIS A 74 -41.65 39.41 -23.07
C HIS A 74 -40.49 40.17 -23.76
N VAL A 75 -39.24 39.81 -23.38
CA VAL A 75 -38.05 40.43 -23.94
C VAL A 75 -37.96 40.04 -25.43
N GLY A 76 -38.06 41.03 -26.32
CA GLY A 76 -37.96 40.79 -27.74
C GLY A 76 -36.65 40.11 -28.13
N ALA A 77 -36.71 39.23 -29.13
CA ALA A 77 -35.54 38.49 -29.63
C ALA A 77 -34.54 39.45 -30.28
N GLY A 78 -33.59 39.96 -29.45
CA GLY A 78 -32.51 40.82 -29.94
C GLY A 78 -31.17 40.06 -29.99
N PRO A 79 -30.20 40.50 -30.81
CA PRO A 79 -28.91 39.84 -30.97
C PRO A 79 -28.13 39.72 -29.65
N GLN A 80 -28.33 40.64 -28.71
CA GLN A 80 -27.67 40.62 -27.40
C GLN A 80 -28.16 39.48 -26.51
N LEU A 81 -29.47 39.20 -26.51
CA LEU A 81 -30.05 38.07 -25.76
C LEU A 81 -29.55 36.73 -26.33
N ALA A 82 -29.43 36.61 -27.64
CA ALA A 82 -28.88 35.45 -28.30
C ALA A 82 -27.41 35.17 -27.87
N VAL A 83 -26.60 36.23 -27.75
CA VAL A 83 -25.21 36.12 -27.25
C VAL A 83 -25.18 35.62 -25.80
N GLU A 84 -26.05 36.13 -24.91
CA GLU A 84 -26.10 35.72 -23.51
C GLU A 84 -26.49 34.22 -23.35
N TYR A 85 -27.49 33.76 -24.11
CA TYR A 85 -27.84 32.33 -24.13
C TYR A 85 -26.73 31.46 -24.71
N LEU A 86 -26.03 31.95 -25.75
CA LEU A 86 -24.89 31.25 -26.31
C LEU A 86 -23.76 31.12 -25.29
N VAL A 87 -23.44 32.18 -24.55
CA VAL A 87 -22.44 32.17 -23.47
C VAL A 87 -22.82 31.17 -22.36
N LEU A 88 -24.10 31.15 -21.95
CA LEU A 88 -24.59 30.22 -20.94
C LEU A 88 -24.50 28.77 -21.44
N LEU A 89 -24.88 28.51 -22.68
CA LEU A 89 -24.84 27.20 -23.30
C LEU A 89 -23.38 26.70 -23.43
N VAL A 90 -22.51 27.53 -24.02
CA VAL A 90 -21.09 27.19 -24.22
C VAL A 90 -20.37 27.01 -22.88
N GLY A 91 -20.62 27.92 -21.92
CA GLY A 91 -20.05 27.84 -20.58
C GLY A 91 -20.54 26.59 -19.81
N GLY A 92 -21.82 26.27 -19.90
CA GLY A 92 -22.40 25.06 -19.33
C GLY A 92 -21.81 23.79 -19.94
N LEU A 93 -21.68 23.71 -21.26
CA LEU A 93 -21.05 22.59 -21.96
C LEU A 93 -19.57 22.45 -21.59
N ALA A 94 -18.84 23.57 -21.51
CA ALA A 94 -17.44 23.57 -21.05
C ALA A 94 -17.30 23.05 -19.62
N ALA A 95 -18.17 23.51 -18.68
CA ALA A 95 -18.18 23.03 -17.31
C ALA A 95 -18.43 21.51 -17.24
N VAL A 96 -19.41 21.00 -18.01
CA VAL A 96 -19.69 19.56 -18.08
C VAL A 96 -18.50 18.80 -18.69
N HIS A 97 -17.86 19.32 -19.71
CA HIS A 97 -16.68 18.69 -20.31
C HIS A 97 -15.51 18.60 -19.34
N ILE A 98 -15.24 19.69 -18.60
CA ILE A 98 -14.20 19.71 -17.56
C ILE A 98 -14.52 18.70 -16.46
N ALA A 99 -15.78 18.68 -15.97
CA ALA A 99 -16.22 17.72 -14.96
C ALA A 99 -16.06 16.26 -15.42
N ARG A 100 -16.39 15.95 -16.69
CA ARG A 100 -16.20 14.61 -17.26
C ARG A 100 -14.73 14.23 -17.35
N ARG A 101 -13.86 15.16 -17.79
CA ARG A 101 -12.40 14.92 -17.83
C ARG A 101 -11.83 14.69 -16.43
N ALA A 102 -12.24 15.49 -15.45
CA ALA A 102 -11.82 15.33 -14.05
C ALA A 102 -12.27 13.97 -13.49
N ALA A 103 -13.53 13.58 -13.73
CA ALA A 103 -14.06 12.29 -13.33
C ALA A 103 -13.32 11.11 -13.98
N ALA A 104 -13.02 11.19 -15.28
CA ALA A 104 -12.27 10.17 -16.00
C ALA A 104 -10.83 10.02 -15.49
N ARG A 105 -10.14 11.15 -15.21
CA ARG A 105 -8.81 11.14 -14.58
C ARG A 105 -8.84 10.48 -13.21
N SER A 106 -9.81 10.86 -12.36
CA SER A 106 -9.96 10.28 -11.02
C SER A 106 -10.31 8.79 -11.08
N ALA A 107 -11.11 8.34 -12.05
CA ALA A 107 -11.40 6.93 -12.24
C ALA A 107 -10.15 6.13 -12.66
N ARG A 108 -9.37 6.68 -13.60
CA ARG A 108 -8.11 6.05 -14.05
C ARG A 108 -7.10 5.96 -12.93
N LEU A 109 -6.95 7.02 -12.12
CA LEU A 109 -6.05 6.98 -10.96
C LEU A 109 -6.50 5.94 -9.94
N ARG A 110 -7.81 5.82 -9.67
CA ARG A 110 -8.33 4.77 -8.76
C ARG A 110 -8.04 3.37 -9.29
N GLN A 111 -8.23 3.13 -10.58
CA GLN A 111 -7.93 1.83 -11.18
C GLN A 111 -6.44 1.48 -11.09
N LEU A 112 -5.55 2.45 -11.36
CA LEU A 112 -4.10 2.23 -11.23
C LEU A 112 -3.72 1.92 -9.78
N ARG A 113 -4.34 2.58 -8.81
CA ARG A 113 -4.14 2.30 -7.38
C ARG A 113 -4.58 0.89 -7.00
N GLU A 114 -5.77 0.50 -7.39
CA GLU A 114 -6.31 -0.84 -7.12
C GLU A 114 -5.38 -1.94 -7.66
N VAL A 115 -4.87 -1.77 -8.89
CA VAL A 115 -3.90 -2.70 -9.46
C VAL A 115 -2.60 -2.71 -8.64
N ALA A 116 -2.10 -1.55 -8.23
CA ALA A 116 -0.88 -1.44 -7.46
C ALA A 116 -1.03 -2.05 -6.06
N GLU A 117 -2.14 -1.80 -5.36
CA GLU A 117 -2.45 -2.40 -4.05
C GLU A 117 -2.54 -3.94 -4.14
N VAL A 118 -3.21 -4.47 -5.16
CA VAL A 118 -3.28 -5.93 -5.39
C VAL A 118 -1.90 -6.51 -5.67
N THR A 119 -1.08 -5.81 -6.45
CA THR A 119 0.28 -6.26 -6.77
C THR A 119 1.18 -6.23 -5.53
N GLN A 120 1.13 -5.18 -4.74
CA GLN A 120 1.88 -5.08 -3.49
C GLN A 120 1.45 -6.16 -2.49
N ALA A 121 0.15 -6.38 -2.31
CA ALA A 121 -0.37 -7.45 -1.45
C ALA A 121 0.08 -8.86 -1.91
N ALA A 122 0.27 -9.06 -3.21
CA ALA A 122 0.79 -10.31 -3.74
C ALA A 122 2.31 -10.48 -3.49
N LEU A 123 3.06 -9.38 -3.45
CA LEU A 123 4.51 -9.38 -3.14
C LEU A 123 4.77 -9.53 -1.64
N LEU A 124 4.00 -8.84 -0.81
CA LEU A 124 4.11 -8.82 0.66
C LEU A 124 3.17 -9.86 1.30
N ARG A 125 3.39 -11.14 0.95
CA ARG A 125 2.59 -12.21 1.54
C ARG A 125 2.87 -12.30 3.05
N PRO A 126 1.84 -12.29 3.90
CA PRO A 126 2.04 -12.52 5.32
C PRO A 126 2.76 -13.84 5.56
N VAL A 127 3.77 -13.81 6.42
CA VAL A 127 4.50 -14.98 6.89
C VAL A 127 4.09 -15.20 8.33
N ASP A 128 3.50 -16.36 8.62
CA ASP A 128 3.22 -16.86 9.97
C ASP A 128 3.73 -18.32 10.00
N ALA A 129 5.02 -18.49 10.22
CA ALA A 129 5.66 -19.79 10.07
C ALA A 129 6.87 -19.96 11.00
N ARG A 130 7.16 -21.22 11.35
CA ARG A 130 8.34 -21.62 12.11
C ARG A 130 9.43 -22.14 11.18
N PHE A 131 10.64 -21.61 11.36
CA PHE A 131 11.85 -22.00 10.64
C PHE A 131 12.91 -22.47 11.65
N GLY A 132 13.01 -23.78 11.86
CA GLY A 132 13.89 -24.35 12.87
C GLY A 132 13.43 -23.96 14.27
N ASP A 133 14.24 -23.16 14.95
CA ASP A 133 13.99 -22.62 16.29
C ASP A 133 13.49 -21.15 16.28
N ILE A 134 13.24 -20.58 15.13
CA ILE A 134 12.74 -19.20 14.99
C ILE A 134 11.31 -19.21 14.46
N ASP A 135 10.39 -18.60 15.19
CA ASP A 135 9.05 -18.29 14.73
C ASP A 135 9.03 -16.89 14.09
N VAL A 136 8.52 -16.78 12.87
CA VAL A 136 8.45 -15.53 12.12
C VAL A 136 7.00 -15.15 11.85
N HIS A 137 6.64 -13.95 12.25
CA HIS A 137 5.32 -13.37 12.02
C HIS A 137 5.47 -12.00 11.37
N THR A 138 4.67 -11.75 10.35
CA THR A 138 4.70 -10.47 9.65
C THR A 138 3.34 -9.82 9.61
N ARG A 139 3.31 -8.50 9.67
CA ARG A 139 2.11 -7.68 9.42
C ARG A 139 2.51 -6.51 8.53
N HIS A 140 1.63 -6.19 7.60
CA HIS A 140 1.77 -5.03 6.73
C HIS A 140 0.44 -4.29 6.66
N HIS A 141 0.48 -3.00 6.83
CA HIS A 141 -0.68 -2.11 6.77
C HIS A 141 -0.39 -0.95 5.83
N CYS A 142 -1.18 -0.87 4.76
CA CYS A 142 -1.09 0.27 3.83
C CYS A 142 -1.75 1.51 4.43
N ALA A 143 -1.16 2.66 4.22
CA ALA A 143 -1.72 3.93 4.64
C ALA A 143 -3.03 4.23 3.90
N VAL A 144 -4.13 4.33 4.64
CA VAL A 144 -5.47 4.63 4.06
C VAL A 144 -5.55 6.04 3.51
N ALA A 145 -4.75 6.96 4.03
CA ALA A 145 -4.76 8.37 3.67
C ALA A 145 -3.89 8.71 2.47
N SER A 146 -2.85 7.93 2.21
CA SER A 146 -2.01 8.12 1.03
C SER A 146 -2.70 7.53 -0.20
N ALA A 147 -2.87 8.36 -1.18
CA ALA A 147 -3.39 7.95 -2.48
C ALA A 147 -2.39 7.11 -3.29
N THR A 148 -1.38 6.58 -2.66
CA THR A 148 -0.18 6.01 -3.25
C THR A 148 0.14 4.68 -2.59
N VAL A 149 0.59 3.74 -3.39
CA VAL A 149 1.10 2.44 -2.93
C VAL A 149 2.47 2.68 -2.33
N GLY A 150 2.75 2.11 -1.17
CA GLY A 150 3.93 2.41 -0.38
C GLY A 150 5.21 1.73 -0.82
N GLY A 151 6.30 2.17 -0.19
CA GLY A 151 7.66 1.71 -0.40
C GLY A 151 8.08 0.50 0.42
N ASP A 152 7.29 0.10 1.42
CA ASP A 152 7.64 -1.00 2.34
C ASP A 152 7.85 -2.32 1.61
N VAL A 153 8.89 -3.04 1.99
CA VAL A 153 9.21 -4.37 1.47
C VAL A 153 9.81 -5.26 2.56
N TYR A 154 9.41 -6.52 2.59
CA TYR A 154 10.08 -7.55 3.40
C TYR A 154 10.13 -8.89 2.67
N ALA A 155 11.09 -9.71 3.05
CA ALA A 155 11.23 -11.06 2.54
C ALA A 155 11.86 -11.98 3.58
N VAL A 156 11.47 -13.25 3.54
CA VAL A 156 11.98 -14.30 4.42
C VAL A 156 12.50 -15.44 3.55
N ALA A 157 13.69 -15.93 3.84
CA ALA A 157 14.33 -17.04 3.13
C ALA A 157 14.97 -18.01 4.09
N ASN A 158 14.55 -19.29 4.04
CA ASN A 158 15.21 -20.36 4.77
C ASN A 158 16.34 -20.93 3.91
N THR A 159 17.58 -20.62 4.26
CA THR A 159 18.76 -20.85 3.41
C THR A 159 19.72 -21.87 4.02
N PRO A 160 20.72 -22.39 3.27
CA PRO A 160 21.77 -23.22 3.82
C PRO A 160 22.62 -22.54 4.92
N TYR A 161 22.59 -21.21 4.99
CA TYR A 161 23.35 -20.40 5.95
C TYR A 161 22.55 -20.05 7.22
N GLY A 162 21.27 -20.41 7.24
CA GLY A 162 20.31 -20.09 8.30
C GLY A 162 19.08 -19.39 7.77
N LEU A 163 18.16 -19.05 8.66
CA LEU A 163 17.01 -18.21 8.34
C LEU A 163 17.49 -16.79 8.09
N ARG A 164 17.13 -16.24 6.94
CA ARG A 164 17.42 -14.85 6.56
C ARG A 164 16.13 -14.07 6.42
N VAL A 165 16.14 -12.88 6.98
CA VAL A 165 15.02 -11.94 6.95
C VAL A 165 15.53 -10.61 6.43
N PHE A 166 14.77 -10.01 5.53
CA PHE A 166 14.99 -8.70 4.96
C PHE A 166 13.78 -7.82 5.24
N ILE A 167 14.01 -6.57 5.64
CA ILE A 167 13.03 -5.51 5.66
C ILE A 167 13.66 -4.25 5.11
N GLY A 168 12.90 -3.47 4.36
CA GLY A 168 13.37 -2.21 3.79
C GLY A 168 12.20 -1.30 3.41
N ASP A 169 12.55 -0.08 3.07
CA ASP A 169 11.62 0.90 2.53
C ASP A 169 12.25 1.60 1.32
N VAL A 170 11.52 1.60 0.21
CA VAL A 170 11.89 2.23 -1.05
C VAL A 170 11.47 3.68 -1.01
N ARG A 171 12.43 4.60 -1.12
CA ARG A 171 12.08 6.01 -1.28
C ARG A 171 11.23 6.21 -2.52
N GLY A 172 10.01 6.71 -2.31
CA GLY A 172 9.07 6.97 -3.39
C GLY A 172 7.73 6.26 -3.19
N HIS A 173 6.85 6.40 -4.14
CA HIS A 173 5.49 5.89 -4.04
C HIS A 173 4.90 5.56 -5.41
N GLY A 174 3.88 4.73 -5.44
CA GLY A 174 3.16 4.38 -6.65
C GLY A 174 3.77 3.18 -7.38
N LEU A 175 3.49 3.08 -8.67
CA LEU A 175 3.87 1.92 -9.48
C LEU A 175 5.39 1.72 -9.61
N ASP A 176 6.16 2.81 -9.58
CA ASP A 176 7.62 2.74 -9.66
C ASP A 176 8.19 2.12 -8.37
N ALA A 177 7.68 2.50 -7.19
CA ALA A 177 8.05 1.87 -5.93
C ALA A 177 7.68 0.37 -5.91
N VAL A 178 6.51 -0.03 -6.42
CA VAL A 178 6.12 -1.45 -6.52
C VAL A 178 7.09 -2.24 -7.40
N ARG A 179 7.54 -1.66 -8.51
CA ARG A 179 8.53 -2.30 -9.39
C ARG A 179 9.86 -2.50 -8.69
N VAL A 180 10.34 -1.48 -7.96
CA VAL A 180 11.57 -1.57 -7.17
C VAL A 180 11.42 -2.60 -6.05
N ASN A 181 10.29 -2.58 -5.32
CA ASN A 181 9.97 -3.56 -4.27
C ASN A 181 10.04 -5.01 -4.78
N ALA A 182 9.46 -5.26 -5.97
CA ALA A 182 9.52 -6.59 -6.58
C ALA A 182 10.96 -7.02 -6.87
N GLU A 183 11.76 -6.14 -7.48
CA GLU A 183 13.15 -6.43 -7.82
C GLU A 183 14.01 -6.64 -6.56
N VAL A 184 13.79 -5.83 -5.52
CA VAL A 184 14.48 -5.98 -4.22
C VAL A 184 14.13 -7.31 -3.57
N ALA A 185 12.83 -7.64 -3.48
CA ALA A 185 12.38 -8.89 -2.84
C ALA A 185 12.89 -10.14 -3.59
N ASP A 186 12.82 -10.14 -4.92
CA ASP A 186 13.29 -11.24 -5.74
C ASP A 186 14.82 -11.33 -5.73
N GLY A 187 15.50 -10.18 -5.82
CA GLY A 187 16.95 -10.10 -5.70
C GLY A 187 17.46 -10.63 -4.37
N PHE A 188 16.80 -10.25 -3.26
CA PHE A 188 17.14 -10.80 -1.95
C PHE A 188 16.94 -12.32 -1.91
N ARG A 189 15.80 -12.84 -2.37
CA ARG A 189 15.53 -14.27 -2.35
C ARG A 189 16.57 -15.06 -3.13
N ASP A 190 16.91 -14.61 -4.34
CA ASP A 190 17.92 -15.26 -5.18
C ASP A 190 19.29 -15.26 -4.51
N LEU A 191 19.75 -14.08 -4.07
CA LEU A 191 21.09 -13.90 -3.48
C LEU A 191 21.23 -14.56 -2.12
N ALA A 192 20.16 -14.63 -1.32
CA ALA A 192 20.18 -15.23 0.00
C ALA A 192 20.58 -16.71 0.01
N TYR A 193 20.29 -17.45 -1.06
CA TYR A 193 20.66 -18.87 -1.19
C TYR A 193 22.09 -19.11 -1.65
N VAL A 194 22.68 -18.17 -2.39
CA VAL A 194 23.97 -18.37 -3.06
C VAL A 194 25.12 -17.57 -2.45
N THR A 195 24.83 -16.57 -1.60
CA THR A 195 25.83 -15.71 -0.99
C THR A 195 25.97 -16.05 0.50
N ALA A 196 27.13 -16.56 0.90
CA ALA A 196 27.34 -17.01 2.29
C ALA A 196 27.42 -15.83 3.28
N ASP A 197 28.17 -14.79 2.93
CA ASP A 197 28.38 -13.62 3.77
C ASP A 197 27.23 -12.62 3.65
N LEU A 198 26.68 -12.17 4.80
CA LEU A 198 25.52 -11.28 4.83
C LEU A 198 25.85 -9.86 4.34
N THR A 199 27.07 -9.40 4.54
CA THR A 199 27.56 -8.09 4.05
C THR A 199 27.69 -8.12 2.53
N GLU A 200 28.29 -9.21 2.00
CA GLU A 200 28.41 -9.41 0.55
C GLU A 200 27.01 -9.51 -0.10
N LEU A 201 26.03 -10.12 0.58
CA LEU A 201 24.65 -10.18 0.09
C LEU A 201 24.09 -8.77 -0.08
N ALA A 202 24.28 -7.90 0.91
CA ALA A 202 23.80 -6.50 0.84
C ALA A 202 24.46 -5.74 -0.33
N VAL A 203 25.78 -5.86 -0.50
CA VAL A 203 26.53 -5.21 -1.60
C VAL A 203 26.09 -5.75 -2.96
N ARG A 204 25.86 -7.05 -3.09
CA ARG A 204 25.36 -7.65 -4.34
C ARG A 204 23.93 -7.20 -4.67
N LEU A 205 23.07 -7.08 -3.64
CA LEU A 205 21.72 -6.59 -3.84
C LEU A 205 21.74 -5.10 -4.27
N ASP A 206 22.59 -4.28 -3.65
CA ASP A 206 22.84 -2.90 -4.05
C ASP A 206 23.17 -2.79 -5.55
N ALA A 207 24.16 -3.55 -5.99
CA ALA A 207 24.59 -3.58 -7.40
C ALA A 207 23.46 -4.07 -8.34
N ARG A 208 22.63 -5.03 -7.90
CA ARG A 208 21.53 -5.58 -8.69
C ARG A 208 20.40 -4.58 -8.90
N ILE A 209 20.05 -3.81 -7.86
CA ILE A 209 18.93 -2.86 -7.93
C ILE A 209 19.32 -1.50 -8.51
N ALA A 210 20.61 -1.12 -8.49
CA ALA A 210 21.08 0.15 -9.00
C ALA A 210 20.57 0.49 -10.43
N PRO A 211 20.49 -0.45 -11.41
CA PRO A 211 19.98 -0.15 -12.75
C PRO A 211 18.49 0.15 -12.82
N VAL A 212 17.70 -0.25 -11.80
CA VAL A 212 16.23 -0.05 -11.78
C VAL A 212 15.82 1.17 -10.95
N LEU A 213 16.74 1.74 -10.18
CA LEU A 213 16.53 2.96 -9.40
C LEU A 213 16.67 4.21 -10.28
N GLY A 214 15.83 5.21 -10.01
CA GLY A 214 16.00 6.56 -10.56
C GLY A 214 17.13 7.32 -9.88
N GLN A 215 17.42 8.53 -10.34
CA GLN A 215 18.53 9.35 -9.82
C GLN A 215 18.40 9.74 -8.33
N GLU A 216 17.16 9.78 -7.83
CA GLU A 216 16.87 10.18 -6.45
C GLU A 216 16.34 9.00 -5.62
N ASP A 217 16.19 7.81 -6.21
CA ASP A 217 15.65 6.64 -5.54
C ASP A 217 16.74 5.91 -4.77
N PHE A 218 16.37 5.38 -3.63
CA PHE A 218 17.21 4.51 -2.81
C PHE A 218 16.31 3.61 -1.95
N VAL A 219 16.90 2.59 -1.35
CA VAL A 219 16.19 1.66 -0.48
C VAL A 219 16.91 1.57 0.86
N THR A 220 16.24 1.96 1.94
CA THR A 220 16.73 1.65 3.27
C THR A 220 16.51 0.18 3.58
N ALA A 221 17.44 -0.49 4.25
CA ALA A 221 17.33 -1.94 4.46
C ALA A 221 18.01 -2.44 5.74
N VAL A 222 17.40 -3.48 6.36
CA VAL A 222 18.04 -4.35 7.33
C VAL A 222 17.98 -5.78 6.85
N PHE A 223 19.14 -6.44 6.93
CA PHE A 223 19.29 -7.87 6.73
C PHE A 223 19.54 -8.52 8.08
N ALA A 224 18.80 -9.56 8.40
CA ALA A 224 19.02 -10.38 9.59
C ALA A 224 19.28 -11.83 9.19
N GLU A 225 20.30 -12.45 9.75
CA GLU A 225 20.62 -13.87 9.62
C GLU A 225 20.60 -14.51 11.00
N PHE A 226 19.74 -15.52 11.18
CA PHE A 226 19.60 -16.24 12.43
C PHE A 226 20.45 -17.49 12.41
N ALA A 227 21.35 -17.58 13.40
CA ALA A 227 22.13 -18.76 13.71
C ALA A 227 21.82 -19.24 15.16
N PRO A 228 22.19 -20.45 15.58
CA PRO A 228 21.89 -20.93 16.90
C PRO A 228 22.38 -19.99 18.00
N GLY A 229 21.44 -19.38 18.74
CA GLY A 229 21.72 -18.46 19.84
C GLY A 229 22.22 -17.07 19.46
N GLU A 230 22.29 -16.73 18.17
CA GLU A 230 22.71 -15.41 17.72
C GLU A 230 21.89 -14.90 16.52
N VAL A 231 21.85 -13.59 16.37
CA VAL A 231 21.42 -12.94 15.13
C VAL A 231 22.55 -12.04 14.62
N ARG A 232 22.80 -12.11 13.32
CA ARG A 232 23.70 -11.26 12.58
C ARG A 232 22.88 -10.22 11.83
N LEU A 233 23.26 -8.97 11.94
CA LEU A 233 22.55 -7.85 11.35
C LEU A 233 23.48 -7.05 10.44
N VAL A 234 22.96 -6.67 9.28
CA VAL A 234 23.54 -5.68 8.36
C VAL A 234 22.49 -4.60 8.15
N ASN A 235 22.86 -3.33 8.38
CA ASN A 235 21.95 -2.20 8.28
C ASN A 235 22.46 -1.19 7.23
N CYS A 236 21.62 -0.89 6.26
CA CYS A 236 21.83 0.07 5.18
C CYS A 236 20.83 1.23 5.33
N GLY A 237 21.06 2.08 6.33
CA GLY A 237 20.29 3.31 6.56
C GLY A 237 18.84 3.13 7.02
N HIS A 238 18.46 1.98 7.55
CA HIS A 238 17.10 1.66 7.99
C HIS A 238 16.96 1.80 9.52
N PRO A 239 15.73 2.02 10.05
CA PRO A 239 15.50 1.98 11.48
C PRO A 239 16.07 0.71 12.13
N PRO A 240 16.84 0.83 13.22
CA PRO A 240 17.49 -0.32 13.84
C PRO A 240 16.47 -1.21 14.54
N PRO A 241 16.62 -2.56 14.46
CA PRO A 241 15.73 -3.51 15.11
C PRO A 241 15.68 -3.36 16.63
N LEU A 242 14.52 -3.69 17.20
CA LEU A 242 14.29 -3.72 18.64
C LEU A 242 14.32 -5.17 19.14
N ARG A 243 15.28 -5.51 20.02
CA ARG A 243 15.28 -6.78 20.76
C ARG A 243 14.48 -6.62 22.04
N LEU A 244 13.55 -7.53 22.26
CA LEU A 244 12.74 -7.68 23.46
C LEU A 244 13.14 -8.99 24.15
N GLY A 245 13.79 -8.83 25.29
CA GLY A 245 14.18 -9.90 26.20
C GLY A 245 13.98 -9.40 27.61
N ALA A 246 14.85 -9.81 28.55
CA ALA A 246 14.82 -9.30 29.93
C ALA A 246 14.86 -7.77 29.99
N HIS A 247 15.59 -7.14 29.08
CA HIS A 247 15.65 -5.68 28.89
C HIS A 247 15.52 -5.35 27.40
N PRO A 248 14.53 -4.53 27.02
CA PRO A 248 14.40 -4.04 25.66
C PRO A 248 15.63 -3.26 25.22
N LYS A 249 16.13 -3.54 24.02
CA LYS A 249 17.34 -2.90 23.49
C LYS A 249 17.24 -2.69 21.99
N VAL A 250 17.53 -1.45 21.54
CA VAL A 250 17.77 -1.18 20.11
C VAL A 250 19.12 -1.76 19.69
N LEU A 251 19.12 -2.43 18.57
CA LEU A 251 20.31 -3.05 18.00
C LEU A 251 20.92 -2.11 16.92
N ASN A 252 21.54 -1.05 17.40
CA ASN A 252 22.18 -0.08 16.52
C ASN A 252 23.36 -0.70 15.76
N PRO A 253 23.52 -0.38 14.45
CA PRO A 253 24.70 -0.80 13.70
C PRO A 253 25.99 -0.23 14.32
N VAL A 254 27.09 -0.97 14.18
CA VAL A 254 28.41 -0.50 14.66
C VAL A 254 28.89 0.72 13.86
N THR A 255 28.63 0.71 12.55
CA THR A 255 28.90 1.84 11.64
C THR A 255 27.64 2.12 10.80
N CYS A 256 27.41 3.39 10.54
CA CYS A 256 26.34 3.79 9.62
C CYS A 256 26.77 3.49 8.18
N SER A 257 25.92 2.83 7.42
CA SER A 257 26.07 2.65 5.98
C SER A 257 25.04 3.49 5.23
N LEU A 258 25.35 3.83 4.00
CA LEU A 258 24.38 4.42 3.09
C LEU A 258 23.27 3.40 2.73
N PRO A 259 22.08 3.86 2.39
CA PRO A 259 21.03 3.02 1.79
C PRO A 259 21.50 2.32 0.50
N LEU A 260 20.81 1.25 0.15
CA LEU A 260 21.00 0.58 -1.14
C LEU A 260 20.65 1.54 -2.30
N GLY A 261 21.40 1.48 -3.37
CA GLY A 261 21.31 2.40 -4.52
C GLY A 261 22.24 3.59 -4.42
N LEU A 262 22.83 3.84 -3.23
CA LEU A 262 23.76 4.94 -3.00
C LEU A 262 25.22 4.46 -2.77
N GLY A 263 25.50 3.19 -3.07
CA GLY A 263 26.82 2.57 -2.84
C GLY A 263 27.02 2.22 -1.38
N CYS A 264 26.23 1.29 -0.88
CA CYS A 264 26.32 0.87 0.51
C CYS A 264 27.63 0.14 0.82
N ASP A 265 28.22 0.44 1.98
CA ASP A 265 29.39 -0.24 2.55
C ASP A 265 29.09 -0.64 4.00
N PRO A 266 28.21 -1.63 4.22
CA PRO A 266 27.73 -1.96 5.54
C PRO A 266 28.71 -2.87 6.28
N THR A 267 28.63 -2.83 7.61
CA THR A 267 29.31 -3.77 8.51
C THR A 267 28.32 -4.69 9.19
N GLN A 268 28.74 -5.94 9.41
CA GLN A 268 27.95 -6.91 10.14
C GLN A 268 28.12 -6.74 11.64
N SER A 269 26.99 -6.66 12.36
CA SER A 269 26.90 -6.70 13.82
C SER A 269 26.37 -8.06 14.28
N ARG A 270 26.83 -8.54 15.46
CA ARG A 270 26.34 -9.81 16.05
C ARG A 270 25.73 -9.58 17.41
N TYR A 271 24.61 -10.20 17.66
CA TYR A 271 23.88 -10.09 18.92
C TYR A 271 23.40 -11.46 19.37
N TRP A 272 23.56 -11.74 20.67
CA TRP A 272 23.07 -12.96 21.27
C TRP A 272 21.55 -12.88 21.43
N LEU A 273 20.86 -13.96 21.07
CA LEU A 273 19.43 -14.17 21.29
C LEU A 273 19.25 -15.34 22.26
N GLN A 274 18.56 -15.09 23.36
CA GLN A 274 18.15 -16.12 24.28
C GLN A 274 16.80 -16.73 23.82
N SER A 275 16.53 -17.95 24.30
CA SER A 275 15.22 -18.56 24.07
C SER A 275 14.13 -17.67 24.68
N GLY A 276 13.11 -17.35 23.91
CA GLY A 276 12.03 -16.43 24.27
C GLY A 276 12.33 -14.95 23.95
N ASP A 277 13.56 -14.60 23.51
CA ASP A 277 13.80 -13.25 22.99
C ASP A 277 13.03 -13.03 21.70
N ARG A 278 12.48 -11.84 21.56
CA ARG A 278 11.80 -11.37 20.34
C ARG A 278 12.62 -10.28 19.66
N LEU A 279 12.75 -10.36 18.36
CA LEU A 279 13.36 -9.33 17.53
C LEU A 279 12.28 -8.73 16.64
N LEU A 280 12.00 -7.43 16.84
CA LEU A 280 11.12 -6.65 15.98
C LEU A 280 11.94 -5.87 14.96
N LEU A 281 11.70 -6.14 13.68
CA LEU A 281 12.11 -5.29 12.58
C LEU A 281 10.89 -4.52 12.10
N TYR A 282 11.06 -3.25 11.75
CA TYR A 282 9.95 -2.36 11.43
C TYR A 282 10.39 -1.23 10.50
N THR A 283 9.47 -0.74 9.67
CA THR A 283 9.66 0.43 8.83
C THR A 283 9.39 1.72 9.60
N ASP A 284 9.81 2.84 9.07
CA ASP A 284 9.74 4.16 9.71
C ASP A 284 8.32 4.61 10.04
N GLY A 285 7.31 4.11 9.31
CA GLY A 285 5.90 4.32 9.63
C GLY A 285 5.50 3.97 11.08
N LEU A 286 6.31 3.13 11.77
CA LEU A 286 6.12 2.85 13.20
C LEU A 286 6.56 4.03 14.07
N VAL A 287 7.77 4.53 13.86
CA VAL A 287 8.41 5.55 14.71
C VAL A 287 8.01 6.96 14.30
N GLU A 288 7.69 7.19 13.03
CA GLU A 288 7.23 8.46 12.51
C GLU A 288 5.72 8.70 12.66
N ALA A 289 4.98 7.70 13.18
CA ALA A 289 3.57 7.87 13.51
C ALA A 289 3.37 9.00 14.53
N ARG A 290 2.68 10.07 14.14
CA ARG A 290 2.51 11.29 14.96
C ARG A 290 1.10 11.43 15.47
N ASP A 291 0.99 11.84 16.74
CA ASP A 291 -0.27 12.21 17.37
C ASP A 291 -0.80 13.57 16.86
N ALA A 292 -1.95 14.01 17.38
CA ALA A 292 -2.55 15.30 17.04
C ALA A 292 -1.67 16.51 17.43
N GLN A 293 -0.71 16.32 18.34
CA GLN A 293 0.26 17.31 18.79
C GLN A 293 1.59 17.25 18.04
N GLY A 294 1.75 16.32 17.07
CA GLY A 294 2.94 16.12 16.28
C GLY A 294 4.04 15.30 16.97
N ARG A 295 3.76 14.65 18.09
CA ARG A 295 4.73 13.82 18.84
C ARG A 295 4.80 12.44 18.19
N GLU A 296 6.00 11.91 18.03
CA GLU A 296 6.26 10.58 17.50
C GLU A 296 5.78 9.48 18.45
N PHE A 297 5.56 8.28 17.91
CA PHE A 297 5.15 7.13 18.69
C PHE A 297 6.26 6.72 19.67
N PRO A 298 5.99 6.64 20.98
CA PRO A 298 6.99 6.32 22.00
C PRO A 298 7.26 4.79 22.01
N LEU A 299 8.00 4.31 21.01
CA LEU A 299 8.25 2.90 20.77
C LEU A 299 8.79 2.16 22.01
N PHE A 300 9.78 2.73 22.70
CA PHE A 300 10.41 2.11 23.87
C PHE A 300 9.50 1.90 25.06
N GLU A 301 8.52 2.79 25.21
CA GLU A 301 7.57 2.74 26.30
C GLU A 301 6.43 1.78 26.00
N ARG A 302 5.97 1.74 24.77
CA ARG A 302 4.77 1.01 24.36
C ARG A 302 5.02 -0.37 23.80
N ALA A 303 6.10 -0.57 23.01
CA ALA A 303 6.38 -1.84 22.36
C ALA A 303 6.61 -3.00 23.35
N PRO A 304 7.31 -2.84 24.50
CA PRO A 304 7.50 -3.95 25.42
C PRO A 304 6.19 -4.52 25.96
N TRP A 305 5.22 -3.66 26.24
CA TRP A 305 3.91 -4.11 26.69
C TRP A 305 3.10 -4.74 25.55
N ALA A 306 3.02 -4.09 24.41
CA ALA A 306 2.28 -4.60 23.25
C ALA A 306 2.83 -5.96 22.80
N LEU A 307 4.15 -6.09 22.79
CA LEU A 307 4.85 -7.29 22.33
C LEU A 307 5.06 -8.35 23.43
N SER A 308 4.48 -8.17 24.62
CA SER A 308 4.48 -9.18 25.71
C SER A 308 3.36 -10.22 25.56
N GLN A 309 2.46 -10.09 24.59
CA GLN A 309 1.39 -11.06 24.36
C GLN A 309 1.97 -12.45 24.09
N THR A 310 1.29 -13.49 24.60
CA THR A 310 1.78 -14.88 24.50
C THR A 310 1.91 -15.31 23.04
N LEU A 311 0.96 -14.91 22.20
CA LEU A 311 0.93 -15.27 20.80
C LEU A 311 1.57 -14.15 19.95
N PRO A 312 2.61 -14.44 19.17
CA PRO A 312 3.34 -13.42 18.42
C PRO A 312 2.49 -12.60 17.45
N TRP A 313 1.48 -13.22 16.82
CA TRP A 313 0.57 -12.48 15.92
C TRP A 313 -0.35 -11.51 16.68
N GLU A 314 -0.81 -11.87 17.90
CA GLU A 314 -1.58 -10.98 18.77
C GLU A 314 -0.70 -9.80 19.23
N ALA A 315 0.58 -10.07 19.47
CA ALA A 315 1.55 -9.04 19.82
C ALA A 315 1.68 -7.97 18.71
N LEU A 316 1.77 -8.39 17.44
CA LEU A 316 1.81 -7.48 16.30
C LEU A 316 0.49 -6.71 16.13
N ASP A 317 -0.64 -7.39 16.28
CA ASP A 317 -1.96 -6.74 16.18
C ASP A 317 -2.17 -5.73 17.33
N GLN A 318 -1.67 -6.06 18.55
CA GLN A 318 -1.69 -5.13 19.67
C GLN A 318 -0.79 -3.92 19.44
N LEU A 319 0.42 -4.11 18.90
CA LEU A 319 1.31 -3.00 18.56
C LEU A 319 0.66 -2.07 17.53
N TYR A 320 0.03 -2.63 16.51
CA TYR A 320 -0.72 -1.85 15.52
C TYR A 320 -1.88 -1.06 16.15
N ALA A 321 -2.62 -1.67 17.07
CA ALA A 321 -3.70 -1.00 17.80
C ALA A 321 -3.16 0.19 18.65
N GLU A 322 -2.00 0.02 19.29
CA GLU A 322 -1.33 1.09 20.07
C GLU A 322 -0.92 2.27 19.17
N VAL A 323 -0.33 1.99 17.99
CA VAL A 323 0.05 3.03 17.03
C VAL A 323 -1.17 3.77 16.51
N THR A 324 -2.23 3.03 16.14
CA THR A 324 -3.49 3.62 15.64
C THR A 324 -4.19 4.48 16.71
N ALA A 325 -4.14 4.03 17.98
CA ALA A 325 -4.66 4.81 19.10
C ALA A 325 -3.85 6.10 19.34
N HIS A 326 -2.51 6.04 19.17
CA HIS A 326 -1.63 7.19 19.28
C HIS A 326 -1.92 8.24 18.20
N THR A 327 -2.09 7.83 16.95
CA THR A 327 -2.39 8.74 15.84
C THR A 327 -3.82 9.28 15.88
N GLY A 328 -4.71 8.65 16.66
CA GLY A 328 -6.14 9.00 16.72
C GLY A 328 -6.92 8.68 15.46
N GLY A 329 -6.38 7.83 14.59
CA GLY A 329 -7.00 7.44 13.30
C GLY A 329 -6.09 6.56 12.45
N PRO A 330 -6.45 6.32 11.19
CA PRO A 330 -5.66 5.51 10.29
C PRO A 330 -4.27 6.11 10.08
N LEU A 331 -3.28 5.25 9.88
CA LEU A 331 -1.90 5.63 9.63
C LEU A 331 -1.80 6.47 8.35
N ARG A 332 -0.85 7.40 8.35
CA ARG A 332 -0.56 8.28 7.21
C ARG A 332 0.51 7.69 6.30
N ASP A 333 1.31 6.80 6.84
CA ASP A 333 2.37 6.09 6.13
C ASP A 333 2.16 4.58 6.23
N ASP A 334 2.80 3.83 5.36
CA ASP A 334 2.79 2.38 5.38
C ASP A 334 3.54 1.87 6.60
N LEU A 335 3.17 0.69 7.06
CA LEU A 335 3.77 0.06 8.22
C LEU A 335 4.00 -1.42 7.93
N ALA A 336 5.27 -1.82 7.83
CA ALA A 336 5.67 -3.21 7.83
C ALA A 336 6.32 -3.59 9.17
N LEU A 337 5.89 -4.73 9.70
CA LEU A 337 6.36 -5.30 10.95
C LEU A 337 6.77 -6.75 10.72
N VAL A 338 7.98 -7.10 11.14
CA VAL A 338 8.46 -8.49 11.17
C VAL A 338 8.91 -8.83 12.58
N LEU A 339 8.24 -9.78 13.21
CA LEU A 339 8.56 -10.26 14.55
C LEU A 339 9.15 -11.66 14.44
N CYS A 340 10.39 -11.81 14.92
CA CYS A 340 11.09 -13.08 15.01
C CYS A 340 11.23 -13.46 16.48
N GLU A 341 10.71 -14.62 16.89
CA GLU A 341 10.83 -15.14 18.26
C GLU A 341 11.77 -16.35 18.28
N SER A 342 12.79 -16.29 19.15
CA SER A 342 13.69 -17.41 19.38
C SER A 342 13.02 -18.44 20.28
N GLY A 343 12.61 -19.56 19.70
CA GLY A 343 12.02 -20.68 20.44
C GLY A 343 13.05 -21.54 21.18
N VAL A 344 12.58 -22.50 21.97
CA VAL A 344 13.42 -23.58 22.48
C VAL A 344 13.84 -24.43 21.27
N PRO A 345 15.14 -24.73 21.08
CA PRO A 345 15.58 -25.64 20.03
C PRO A 345 14.73 -26.90 20.06
N ALA A 346 14.03 -27.20 18.97
CA ALA A 346 13.34 -28.48 18.89
C ALA A 346 14.39 -29.55 19.12
N ALA A 347 14.25 -30.31 20.21
CA ALA A 347 15.12 -31.45 20.46
C ALA A 347 15.16 -32.22 19.14
N ARG A 348 16.34 -32.32 18.52
CA ARG A 348 16.51 -33.11 17.30
C ARG A 348 15.92 -34.45 17.64
N SER A 349 14.78 -34.79 17.05
CA SER A 349 14.24 -36.13 17.12
C SER A 349 15.34 -37.00 16.51
N ALA A 350 16.10 -37.63 17.36
CA ALA A 350 17.08 -38.65 17.00
C ALA A 350 16.29 -39.87 16.50
N ASN A 351 15.64 -39.72 15.38
CA ASN A 351 15.15 -40.82 14.60
C ASN A 351 15.96 -40.78 13.30
N PRO A 352 17.11 -41.54 13.27
CA PRO A 352 17.78 -41.74 12.00
C PRO A 352 16.74 -42.39 11.08
N ALA A 353 16.52 -41.79 9.93
CA ALA A 353 15.75 -42.44 8.86
C ALA A 353 16.28 -43.86 8.72
N PRO A 354 15.41 -44.90 8.71
CA PRO A 354 15.87 -46.25 8.53
C PRO A 354 16.77 -46.31 7.29
N PRO A 355 17.91 -47.03 7.38
CA PRO A 355 18.81 -47.14 6.23
C PRO A 355 17.99 -47.63 5.05
N TRP A 356 18.10 -46.96 3.94
CA TRP A 356 17.40 -47.29 2.67
C TRP A 356 17.86 -48.72 2.29
N ASP A 357 17.01 -49.73 2.53
CA ASP A 357 17.22 -51.09 2.10
C ASP A 357 16.96 -51.15 0.58
N GLY A 358 18.06 -51.07 -0.16
CA GLY A 358 18.08 -51.17 -1.63
C GLY A 358 17.70 -52.54 -2.23
N SER A 359 17.11 -53.48 -1.42
CA SER A 359 16.89 -54.86 -1.81
C SER A 359 15.51 -55.19 -2.40
N GLN A 360 14.62 -54.22 -2.63
CA GLN A 360 13.30 -54.52 -3.21
C GLN A 360 12.91 -53.61 -4.37
N ARG A 361 13.45 -53.91 -5.54
CA ARG A 361 12.77 -53.91 -6.85
C ARG A 361 13.66 -54.47 -7.94
N ASP A 362 13.47 -55.78 -8.18
CA ASP A 362 13.93 -56.44 -9.44
C ASP A 362 13.16 -55.91 -10.63
N PRO A 363 13.84 -55.31 -11.65
CA PRO A 363 13.16 -54.70 -12.83
C PRO A 363 12.61 -55.75 -13.80
N ARG A 364 12.63 -57.06 -13.49
CA ARG A 364 12.34 -58.12 -14.49
C ARG A 364 10.95 -58.74 -14.39
N GLN A 365 10.03 -58.24 -13.59
CA GLN A 365 8.64 -58.71 -13.62
C GLN A 365 7.73 -57.73 -14.40
N ARG A 366 7.73 -57.91 -15.72
CA ARG A 366 6.65 -57.43 -16.59
C ARG A 366 5.49 -58.42 -16.53
N PRO A 367 4.24 -58.01 -16.25
CA PRO A 367 3.08 -58.87 -16.49
C PRO A 367 2.81 -58.95 -17.98
N SER A 368 2.66 -60.19 -18.48
CA SER A 368 2.35 -60.52 -19.87
C SER A 368 0.98 -59.96 -20.28
N SER A 369 0.97 -59.38 -21.46
CA SER A 369 -0.23 -58.90 -22.15
C SER A 369 -1.19 -60.05 -22.46
N ALA A 370 -2.40 -60.00 -21.88
CA ALA A 370 -3.55 -60.79 -22.36
C ALA A 370 -4.36 -59.96 -23.33
N ALA A 371 -4.37 -60.38 -24.54
CA ALA A 371 -5.16 -59.86 -25.67
C ALA A 371 -6.66 -59.85 -25.32
N ARG A 372 -7.31 -58.72 -25.51
CA ARG A 372 -8.78 -58.69 -25.75
C ARG A 372 -9.03 -58.13 -27.12
N ARG A 373 -9.65 -58.98 -27.91
CA ARG A 373 -10.12 -58.77 -29.29
C ARG A 373 -11.17 -57.66 -29.31
N PHE A 374 -10.97 -56.78 -30.26
CA PHE A 374 -12.04 -55.91 -30.76
C PHE A 374 -12.95 -56.78 -31.66
N ASN A 375 -14.25 -56.73 -31.41
CA ASN A 375 -15.28 -57.19 -32.33
C ASN A 375 -16.03 -55.95 -32.81
N SER A 376 -15.92 -55.72 -34.10
CA SER A 376 -16.71 -54.76 -34.86
C SER A 376 -18.04 -55.42 -35.25
N THR A 377 -19.15 -54.74 -35.09
CA THR A 377 -20.37 -54.87 -35.94
C THR A 377 -21.24 -53.66 -35.69
N ASP A 378 -21.39 -52.89 -36.66
CA ASP A 378 -22.51 -52.55 -37.54
C ASP A 378 -23.62 -51.63 -37.00
N ALA A 379 -23.73 -50.61 -37.82
CA ALA A 379 -24.95 -50.13 -38.47
C ALA A 379 -25.99 -49.31 -37.67
N SER A 380 -26.06 -48.13 -37.98
CA SER A 380 -27.12 -47.32 -38.64
C SER A 380 -26.97 -45.86 -38.32
#